data_e9c196fc33fda4f7b0273c2ef32524e1
#
_entry.id   e9c196fc33fda4f7b0273c2ef32524e1
#
_cell.length_a   1.000
_cell.length_b   1.000
_cell.length_c   1.000
_cell.angle_alpha   90.00
_cell.angle_beta   90.00
_cell.angle_gamma   90.00
#
_symmetry.space_group_name_H-M   'P 1'
#
loop_
_entity.id
_entity.type
_entity.pdbx_description
1 polymer ?
#
loop_
_entity_poly.entity_id
_entity_poly.type
_entity_poly.pdbx_seq_one_letter_code
_entity_poly.pdbx_strand_id
1 'polypeptide(L)'
;MKRIVLCAALAVATSADVVLAQNYPARAIRLIVSVQPGGNLDLLGRAVADFASTGLGQRMYVENRPGGNSTIGLSTLARATPDGYTFAMLAQSGLIAAMMMKNPPYDPLRDFAGVSLIATLPALLVVHKSLPVTSMKAFIALAKAKPGELNASTSGNGSGSHLALELFNKMAGVKITRIPYNGDGPARSEEHTSEL
;
A
#
# COMPACT_ATOMS: atom_id res chain seq x y z
N MET A 1 53.30 -35.59 28.70
CA MET A 1 52.35 -34.53 29.06
C MET A 1 52.12 -33.52 27.93
N LYS A 2 53.14 -32.99 27.24
CA LYS A 2 52.93 -31.98 26.14
C LYS A 2 52.11 -32.48 24.93
N ARG A 3 52.16 -33.77 24.58
CA ARG A 3 51.40 -34.33 23.46
C ARG A 3 49.89 -34.55 23.75
N ILE A 4 49.56 -34.80 25.01
CA ILE A 4 48.16 -34.99 25.44
C ILE A 4 47.44 -33.64 25.50
N VAL A 5 48.12 -32.56 25.88
CA VAL A 5 47.58 -31.20 25.92
C VAL A 5 47.28 -30.70 24.48
N LEU A 6 48.14 -31.06 23.51
CA LEU A 6 47.98 -30.67 22.12
C LEU A 6 46.75 -31.35 21.46
N CYS A 7 46.50 -32.63 21.78
CA CYS A 7 45.32 -33.35 21.30
C CYS A 7 43.99 -32.83 21.92
N ALA A 8 44.04 -32.41 23.19
CA ALA A 8 42.87 -31.81 23.85
C ALA A 8 42.53 -30.42 23.30
N ALA A 9 43.54 -29.61 22.92
CA ALA A 9 43.35 -28.30 22.30
C ALA A 9 42.78 -28.40 20.87
N LEU A 10 43.12 -29.48 20.12
CA LEU A 10 42.59 -29.70 18.77
C LEU A 10 41.12 -30.19 18.78
N ALA A 11 40.70 -30.87 19.85
CA ALA A 11 39.30 -31.35 20.00
C ALA A 11 38.31 -30.23 20.35
N VAL A 12 38.74 -29.13 20.93
CA VAL A 12 37.91 -27.98 21.27
C VAL A 12 37.68 -27.06 20.03
N ALA A 13 38.55 -27.11 19.03
CA ALA A 13 38.47 -26.26 17.86
C ALA A 13 37.46 -26.78 16.79
N THR A 14 36.86 -27.96 16.96
CA THR A 14 35.95 -28.57 15.98
C THR A 14 34.47 -28.44 16.34
N SER A 15 34.11 -27.78 17.42
CA SER A 15 32.73 -27.35 17.68
C SER A 15 32.45 -26.02 16.97
N ALA A 16 32.74 -25.94 15.68
CA ALA A 16 32.05 -24.98 14.83
C ALA A 16 30.58 -25.38 14.82
N ASP A 17 29.78 -24.64 15.59
CA ASP A 17 28.33 -24.72 15.46
C ASP A 17 28.01 -24.57 13.97
N VAL A 18 27.63 -25.70 13.34
CA VAL A 18 26.98 -25.66 12.04
C VAL A 18 25.69 -24.91 12.28
N VAL A 19 25.72 -23.59 12.08
CA VAL A 19 24.51 -22.79 11.95
C VAL A 19 23.81 -23.37 10.73
N LEU A 20 22.99 -24.40 10.98
CA LEU A 20 22.05 -24.90 9.99
C LEU A 20 21.23 -23.69 9.60
N ALA A 21 21.43 -23.19 8.40
CA ALA A 21 20.58 -22.16 7.82
C ALA A 21 19.16 -22.66 8.01
N GLN A 22 18.44 -22.01 8.93
CA GLN A 22 17.05 -22.40 9.24
C GLN A 22 16.32 -22.42 7.93
N ASN A 23 15.66 -23.55 7.61
CA ASN A 23 14.86 -23.67 6.40
C ASN A 23 13.79 -22.58 6.44
N TYR A 24 14.05 -21.47 5.78
CA TYR A 24 13.08 -20.40 5.65
C TYR A 24 12.24 -20.60 4.38
N PRO A 25 10.92 -20.50 4.49
CA PRO A 25 10.12 -20.31 5.69
C PRO A 25 9.79 -21.65 6.39
N ALA A 26 9.92 -21.71 7.73
CA ALA A 26 9.58 -22.88 8.54
C ALA A 26 8.16 -22.84 9.11
N ARG A 27 7.43 -21.71 8.96
CA ARG A 27 6.08 -21.49 9.46
C ARG A 27 5.30 -20.58 8.52
N ALA A 28 3.98 -20.47 8.75
CA ALA A 28 3.13 -19.61 7.95
C ALA A 28 3.57 -18.15 8.00
N ILE A 29 3.44 -17.46 6.87
CA ILE A 29 3.80 -16.08 6.65
C ILE A 29 2.52 -15.22 6.69
N ARG A 30 2.57 -14.09 7.36
CA ARG A 30 1.47 -13.13 7.45
C ARG A 30 1.65 -12.02 6.43
N LEU A 31 0.62 -11.76 5.61
CA LEU A 31 0.55 -10.62 4.71
C LEU A 31 -0.55 -9.65 5.17
N ILE A 32 -0.15 -8.51 5.70
CA ILE A 32 -1.08 -7.46 6.15
C ILE A 32 -1.58 -6.70 4.91
N VAL A 33 -2.89 -6.55 4.81
CA VAL A 33 -3.56 -5.75 3.77
C VAL A 33 -4.37 -4.65 4.46
N SER A 34 -3.99 -3.40 4.23
CA SER A 34 -4.49 -2.24 4.97
C SER A 34 -5.82 -1.66 4.46
N VAL A 35 -6.62 -2.49 3.78
CA VAL A 35 -7.96 -2.14 3.28
C VAL A 35 -8.99 -3.18 3.71
N GLN A 36 -10.27 -2.83 3.56
CA GLN A 36 -11.37 -3.77 3.74
C GLN A 36 -11.26 -4.95 2.76
N PRO A 37 -11.71 -6.16 3.16
CA PRO A 37 -11.82 -7.29 2.26
C PRO A 37 -12.63 -6.94 0.99
N GLY A 38 -12.21 -7.50 -0.16
CA GLY A 38 -12.85 -7.30 -1.46
C GLY A 38 -12.41 -6.05 -2.22
N GLY A 39 -11.57 -5.18 -1.64
CA GLY A 39 -10.95 -4.07 -2.36
C GLY A 39 -9.82 -4.52 -3.29
N ASN A 40 -9.43 -3.68 -4.25
CA ASN A 40 -8.37 -3.99 -5.23
C ASN A 40 -7.07 -4.47 -4.58
N LEU A 41 -6.63 -3.81 -3.49
CA LEU A 41 -5.44 -4.20 -2.76
C LEU A 41 -5.58 -5.56 -2.06
N ASP A 42 -6.79 -5.91 -1.60
CA ASP A 42 -7.07 -7.21 -0.99
C ASP A 42 -7.03 -8.34 -2.03
N LEU A 43 -7.63 -8.11 -3.20
CA LEU A 43 -7.59 -9.09 -4.30
C LEU A 43 -6.15 -9.34 -4.75
N LEU A 44 -5.36 -8.29 -4.93
CA LEU A 44 -3.93 -8.42 -5.25
C LEU A 44 -3.16 -9.11 -4.12
N GLY A 45 -3.42 -8.77 -2.86
CA GLY A 45 -2.78 -9.40 -1.72
C GLY A 45 -3.06 -10.90 -1.63
N ARG A 46 -4.30 -11.34 -1.92
CA ARG A 46 -4.67 -12.76 -1.97
C ARG A 46 -3.96 -13.48 -3.12
N ALA A 47 -3.92 -12.89 -4.32
CA ALA A 47 -3.20 -13.46 -5.45
C ALA A 47 -1.69 -13.62 -5.16
N VAL A 48 -1.07 -12.62 -4.52
CA VAL A 48 0.33 -12.69 -4.07
C VAL A 48 0.51 -13.78 -3.03
N ALA A 49 -0.40 -13.88 -2.04
CA ALA A 49 -0.33 -14.88 -0.98
C ALA A 49 -0.44 -16.31 -1.53
N ASP A 50 -1.34 -16.56 -2.48
CA ASP A 50 -1.53 -17.86 -3.12
C ASP A 50 -0.30 -18.25 -3.95
N PHE A 51 0.21 -17.33 -4.76
CA PHE A 51 1.41 -17.57 -5.56
C PHE A 51 2.65 -17.81 -4.69
N ALA A 52 2.87 -16.98 -3.68
CA ALA A 52 3.99 -17.12 -2.75
C ALA A 52 3.90 -18.40 -1.94
N SER A 53 2.71 -18.82 -1.51
CA SER A 53 2.50 -20.10 -0.79
C SER A 53 2.98 -21.28 -1.61
N THR A 54 2.69 -21.29 -2.91
CA THR A 54 3.12 -22.35 -3.81
C THR A 54 4.64 -22.37 -3.99
N GLY A 55 5.25 -21.19 -4.19
CA GLY A 55 6.71 -21.08 -4.41
C GLY A 55 7.54 -21.33 -3.17
N LEU A 56 7.04 -20.95 -1.99
CA LEU A 56 7.77 -21.06 -0.72
C LEU A 56 7.51 -22.37 0.04
N GLY A 57 6.54 -23.18 -0.40
CA GLY A 57 6.16 -24.42 0.30
C GLY A 57 5.56 -24.19 1.70
N GLN A 58 5.21 -22.96 2.04
CA GLN A 58 4.58 -22.57 3.32
C GLN A 58 3.43 -21.61 3.05
N ARG A 59 2.39 -21.73 3.85
CA ARG A 59 1.20 -20.89 3.70
C ARG A 59 1.52 -19.42 3.96
N MET A 60 1.21 -18.55 3.00
CA MET A 60 1.06 -17.12 3.23
C MET A 60 -0.44 -16.80 3.36
N TYR A 61 -0.84 -16.08 4.42
CA TYR A 61 -2.24 -15.73 4.64
C TYR A 61 -2.42 -14.23 4.74
N VAL A 62 -3.54 -13.75 4.22
CA VAL A 62 -3.92 -12.33 4.24
C VAL A 62 -4.62 -12.02 5.57
N GLU A 63 -4.19 -10.93 6.21
CA GLU A 63 -4.83 -10.32 7.37
C GLU A 63 -5.23 -8.88 7.02
N ASN A 64 -6.54 -8.62 6.93
CA ASN A 64 -7.02 -7.27 6.66
C ASN A 64 -6.97 -6.41 7.92
N ARG A 65 -6.28 -5.26 7.85
CA ARG A 65 -6.15 -4.25 8.91
C ARG A 65 -6.50 -2.87 8.36
N PRO A 66 -7.77 -2.61 8.05
CA PRO A 66 -8.19 -1.34 7.47
C PRO A 66 -8.19 -0.21 8.49
N GLY A 67 -8.23 1.05 7.99
CA GLY A 67 -8.43 2.25 8.79
C GLY A 67 -7.26 3.22 8.75
N GLY A 68 -7.55 4.48 9.07
CA GLY A 68 -6.58 5.58 9.12
C GLY A 68 -5.82 5.80 7.82
N ASN A 69 -6.44 5.64 6.65
CA ASN A 69 -5.75 5.67 5.35
C ASN A 69 -4.55 4.71 5.31
N SER A 70 -4.76 3.47 5.69
CA SER A 70 -3.74 2.41 5.79
C SER A 70 -2.78 2.51 6.98
N THR A 71 -2.83 3.56 7.80
CA THR A 71 -1.86 3.74 8.90
C THR A 71 -2.00 2.67 9.99
N ILE A 72 -3.21 2.12 10.22
CA ILE A 72 -3.42 1.04 11.21
C ILE A 72 -2.67 -0.23 10.78
N GLY A 73 -2.85 -0.67 9.54
CA GLY A 73 -2.17 -1.86 9.02
C GLY A 73 -0.65 -1.68 8.98
N LEU A 74 -0.17 -0.54 8.49
CA LEU A 74 1.26 -0.28 8.36
C LEU A 74 1.95 -0.09 9.71
N SER A 75 1.29 0.51 10.71
CA SER A 75 1.86 0.57 12.06
C SER A 75 1.92 -0.81 12.72
N THR A 76 1.06 -1.75 12.32
CA THR A 76 1.17 -3.15 12.76
C THR A 76 2.42 -3.81 12.16
N LEU A 77 2.73 -3.54 10.88
CA LEU A 77 3.96 -4.02 10.26
C LEU A 77 5.20 -3.41 10.93
N ALA A 78 5.22 -2.09 11.14
CA ALA A 78 6.35 -1.38 11.73
C ALA A 78 6.74 -1.90 13.14
N ARG A 79 5.76 -2.46 13.87
CA ARG A 79 5.98 -3.06 15.20
C ARG A 79 6.24 -4.57 15.15
N ALA A 80 6.16 -5.20 13.98
CA ALA A 80 6.41 -6.63 13.85
C ALA A 80 7.91 -6.91 13.93
N THR A 81 8.26 -8.12 14.38
CA THR A 81 9.65 -8.58 14.36
C THR A 81 10.14 -8.65 12.91
N PRO A 82 11.32 -8.11 12.57
CA PRO A 82 11.85 -8.13 11.21
C PRO A 82 12.51 -9.48 10.86
N ASP A 83 11.76 -10.56 11.04
CA ASP A 83 12.21 -11.96 10.86
C ASP A 83 11.79 -12.58 9.53
N GLY A 84 11.18 -11.78 8.63
CA GLY A 84 10.69 -12.24 7.34
C GLY A 84 9.34 -12.97 7.36
N TYR A 85 8.63 -13.02 8.50
CA TYR A 85 7.33 -13.69 8.60
C TYR A 85 6.13 -12.74 8.61
N THR A 86 6.38 -11.44 8.54
CA THR A 86 5.32 -10.42 8.42
C THR A 86 5.62 -9.47 7.28
N PHE A 87 4.73 -9.44 6.31
CA PHE A 87 4.76 -8.53 5.17
C PHE A 87 3.53 -7.64 5.15
N ALA A 88 3.55 -6.59 4.36
CA ALA A 88 2.34 -5.82 4.06
C ALA A 88 2.28 -5.43 2.59
N MET A 89 1.04 -5.34 2.09
CA MET A 89 0.75 -4.64 0.85
C MET A 89 0.76 -3.14 1.13
N LEU A 90 1.74 -2.45 0.55
CA LEU A 90 1.91 -1.01 0.73
C LEU A 90 1.17 -0.27 -0.39
N ALA A 91 0.11 0.45 -0.02
CA ALA A 91 -0.54 1.40 -0.91
C ALA A 91 0.06 2.80 -0.73
N GLN A 92 0.05 3.58 -1.80
CA GLN A 92 0.53 4.97 -1.79
C GLN A 92 -0.16 5.82 -0.69
N SER A 93 -1.44 5.57 -0.41
CA SER A 93 -2.20 6.27 0.63
C SER A 93 -1.57 6.16 2.01
N GLY A 94 -0.99 5.00 2.37
CA GLY A 94 -0.32 4.82 3.66
C GLY A 94 0.97 5.63 3.80
N LEU A 95 1.74 5.76 2.70
CA LEU A 95 2.94 6.61 2.69
C LEU A 95 2.57 8.07 2.88
N ILE A 96 1.59 8.55 2.10
CA ILE A 96 1.14 9.93 2.11
C ILE A 96 0.51 10.28 3.46
N ALA A 97 -0.32 9.39 4.03
CA ALA A 97 -0.94 9.62 5.32
C ALA A 97 0.11 9.85 6.41
N ALA A 98 1.18 9.07 6.45
CA ALA A 98 2.28 9.28 7.39
C ALA A 98 2.97 10.62 7.18
N MET A 99 3.23 11.02 5.94
CA MET A 99 3.86 12.31 5.61
C MET A 99 2.99 13.53 5.98
N MET A 100 1.67 13.37 6.03
CA MET A 100 0.72 14.44 6.40
C MET A 100 0.48 14.54 7.91
N MET A 101 0.90 13.56 8.68
CA MET A 101 0.71 13.54 10.14
C MET A 101 1.85 14.27 10.86
N LYS A 102 1.51 15.04 11.89
CA LYS A 102 2.50 15.70 12.77
C LYS A 102 3.34 14.65 13.54
N ASN A 103 2.70 13.57 13.99
CA ASN A 103 3.32 12.45 14.71
C ASN A 103 2.88 11.15 14.04
N PRO A 104 3.53 10.72 12.96
CA PRO A 104 3.19 9.48 12.28
C PRO A 104 3.55 8.27 13.15
N PRO A 105 2.73 7.19 13.10
CA PRO A 105 3.00 5.99 13.90
C PRO A 105 4.13 5.11 13.33
N TYR A 106 4.72 5.46 12.20
CA TYR A 106 5.87 4.85 11.54
C TYR A 106 6.55 5.86 10.61
N ASP A 107 7.82 5.64 10.33
CA ASP A 107 8.58 6.35 9.29
C ASP A 107 8.62 5.46 8.02
N PRO A 108 7.96 5.86 6.91
CA PRO A 108 7.89 5.02 5.71
C PRO A 108 9.24 4.76 5.04
N LEU A 109 10.27 5.56 5.31
CA LEU A 109 11.60 5.41 4.72
C LEU A 109 12.57 4.59 5.60
N ARG A 110 12.27 4.46 6.90
CA ARG A 110 13.17 3.83 7.89
C ARG A 110 12.62 2.50 8.39
N ASP A 111 11.30 2.39 8.57
CA ASP A 111 10.68 1.27 9.26
C ASP A 111 10.31 0.12 8.30
N PHE A 112 10.43 0.33 6.98
CA PHE A 112 10.06 -0.66 5.97
C PHE A 112 11.20 -0.96 5.01
N ALA A 113 11.36 -2.25 4.70
CA ALA A 113 12.20 -2.71 3.60
C ALA A 113 11.31 -3.08 2.40
N GLY A 114 11.56 -2.46 1.24
CA GLY A 114 10.84 -2.79 0.00
C GLY A 114 11.27 -4.16 -0.52
N VAL A 115 10.28 -5.02 -0.85
CA VAL A 115 10.53 -6.37 -1.40
C VAL A 115 10.36 -6.36 -2.91
N SER A 116 9.19 -5.96 -3.40
CA SER A 116 8.88 -5.93 -4.83
C SER A 116 7.75 -4.96 -5.15
N LEU A 117 7.79 -4.37 -6.34
CA LEU A 117 6.66 -3.68 -6.94
C LEU A 117 5.70 -4.72 -7.53
N ILE A 118 4.51 -4.83 -6.95
CA ILE A 118 3.53 -5.83 -7.36
C ILE A 118 2.72 -5.38 -8.58
N ALA A 119 2.23 -4.13 -8.58
CA ALA A 119 1.44 -3.58 -9.67
C ALA A 119 1.52 -2.06 -9.71
N THR A 120 1.30 -1.51 -10.89
CA THR A 120 1.11 -0.08 -11.13
C THR A 120 -0.28 0.13 -11.70
N LEU A 121 -1.06 1.00 -11.09
CA LEU A 121 -2.42 1.33 -11.55
C LEU A 121 -2.42 2.76 -12.12
N PRO A 122 -2.75 2.95 -13.40
CA PRO A 122 -2.90 4.29 -13.95
C PRO A 122 -4.15 4.98 -13.37
N ALA A 123 -4.03 6.26 -13.06
CA ALA A 123 -5.18 7.07 -12.72
C ALA A 123 -5.88 7.53 -14.02
N LEU A 124 -7.20 7.40 -14.07
CA LEU A 124 -8.02 7.90 -15.17
C LEU A 124 -8.93 9.01 -14.64
N LEU A 125 -9.00 10.10 -15.39
CA LEU A 125 -10.04 11.11 -15.21
C LEU A 125 -11.24 10.71 -16.06
N VAL A 126 -12.36 10.49 -15.42
CA VAL A 126 -13.64 10.23 -16.06
C VAL A 126 -14.61 11.37 -15.75
N VAL A 127 -15.52 11.63 -16.66
CA VAL A 127 -16.55 12.65 -16.50
C VAL A 127 -17.92 12.05 -16.79
N HIS A 128 -18.95 12.52 -16.09
CA HIS A 128 -20.31 12.08 -16.35
C HIS A 128 -20.75 12.52 -17.77
N LYS A 129 -21.57 11.70 -18.43
CA LYS A 129 -22.06 11.94 -19.81
C LYS A 129 -22.87 13.21 -19.98
N SER A 130 -23.44 13.76 -18.90
CA SER A 130 -24.18 15.03 -18.93
C SER A 130 -23.24 16.24 -19.07
N LEU A 131 -21.94 16.08 -18.79
CA LEU A 131 -20.99 17.17 -18.95
C LEU A 131 -20.70 17.38 -20.46
N PRO A 132 -20.93 18.58 -21.02
CA PRO A 132 -20.83 18.83 -22.46
C PRO A 132 -19.36 19.00 -22.90
N VAL A 133 -18.51 18.00 -22.62
CA VAL A 133 -17.08 18.01 -22.95
C VAL A 133 -16.67 16.69 -23.59
N THR A 134 -15.87 16.77 -24.64
CA THR A 134 -15.37 15.61 -25.38
C THR A 134 -13.84 15.55 -25.44
N SER A 135 -13.18 16.47 -24.74
CA SER A 135 -11.70 16.53 -24.70
C SER A 135 -11.20 17.17 -23.40
N MET A 136 -9.98 16.87 -23.01
CA MET A 136 -9.31 17.49 -21.86
C MET A 136 -9.27 19.02 -21.99
N LYS A 137 -9.02 19.54 -23.20
CA LYS A 137 -9.01 20.99 -23.47
C LYS A 137 -10.37 21.63 -23.17
N ALA A 138 -11.45 20.99 -23.60
CA ALA A 138 -12.83 21.47 -23.35
C ALA A 138 -13.16 21.38 -21.86
N PHE A 139 -12.76 20.32 -21.19
CA PHE A 139 -12.95 20.15 -19.74
C PHE A 139 -12.23 21.24 -18.93
N ILE A 140 -10.97 21.53 -19.25
CA ILE A 140 -10.20 22.60 -18.58
C ILE A 140 -10.85 23.97 -18.85
N ALA A 141 -11.32 24.23 -20.07
CA ALA A 141 -12.00 25.50 -20.39
C ALA A 141 -13.30 25.65 -19.58
N LEU A 142 -14.09 24.57 -19.45
CA LEU A 142 -15.30 24.57 -18.64
C LEU A 142 -14.98 24.79 -17.15
N ALA A 143 -13.98 24.11 -16.62
CA ALA A 143 -13.56 24.25 -15.21
C ALA A 143 -13.03 25.67 -14.90
N LYS A 144 -12.38 26.33 -15.87
CA LYS A 144 -11.98 27.73 -15.74
C LYS A 144 -13.17 28.70 -15.78
N ALA A 145 -14.17 28.40 -16.60
CA ALA A 145 -15.37 29.22 -16.71
C ALA A 145 -16.29 29.09 -15.49
N LYS A 146 -16.18 27.98 -14.75
CA LYS A 146 -17.03 27.62 -13.60
C LYS A 146 -16.19 27.24 -12.37
N PRO A 147 -15.41 28.15 -11.78
CA PRO A 147 -14.50 27.84 -10.69
C PRO A 147 -15.27 27.46 -9.41
N GLY A 148 -15.05 26.22 -8.95
CA GLY A 148 -15.68 25.68 -7.74
C GLY A 148 -17.08 25.09 -7.93
N GLU A 149 -17.68 25.18 -9.14
CA GLU A 149 -18.99 24.58 -9.43
C GLU A 149 -18.90 23.10 -9.81
N LEU A 150 -17.77 22.67 -10.41
CA LEU A 150 -17.56 21.28 -10.73
C LEU A 150 -17.12 20.49 -9.49
N ASN A 151 -17.70 19.32 -9.30
CA ASN A 151 -17.36 18.39 -8.24
C ASN A 151 -16.57 17.19 -8.79
N ALA A 152 -15.65 16.67 -8.00
CA ALA A 152 -14.94 15.43 -8.32
C ALA A 152 -14.92 14.50 -7.10
N SER A 153 -15.36 13.26 -7.33
CA SER A 153 -15.29 12.20 -6.33
C SER A 153 -13.86 11.68 -6.17
N THR A 154 -13.46 11.41 -4.94
CA THR A 154 -12.15 10.81 -4.61
C THR A 154 -12.32 9.73 -3.56
N SER A 155 -11.42 8.74 -3.55
CA SER A 155 -11.48 7.59 -2.63
C SER A 155 -11.05 7.88 -1.19
N GLY A 156 -10.97 9.17 -0.81
CA GLY A 156 -10.72 9.62 0.56
C GLY A 156 -9.54 10.58 0.71
N ASN A 157 -9.35 11.07 1.91
CA ASN A 157 -8.24 11.98 2.23
C ASN A 157 -6.87 11.28 2.07
N GLY A 158 -5.92 11.92 1.38
CA GLY A 158 -4.59 11.36 1.16
C GLY A 158 -4.56 10.17 0.18
N SER A 159 -5.68 9.85 -0.50
CA SER A 159 -5.71 8.85 -1.56
C SER A 159 -4.99 9.31 -2.83
N GLY A 160 -4.65 8.36 -3.71
CA GLY A 160 -4.05 8.68 -5.01
C GLY A 160 -4.95 9.59 -5.85
N SER A 161 -6.27 9.38 -5.85
CA SER A 161 -7.23 10.23 -6.55
C SER A 161 -7.34 11.64 -5.96
N HIS A 162 -7.23 11.79 -4.63
CA HIS A 162 -7.16 13.10 -4.00
C HIS A 162 -5.94 13.88 -4.49
N LEU A 163 -4.74 13.29 -4.42
CA LEU A 163 -3.53 13.98 -4.85
C LEU A 163 -3.52 14.27 -6.35
N ALA A 164 -4.04 13.35 -7.17
CA ALA A 164 -4.16 13.56 -8.61
C ALA A 164 -5.07 14.76 -8.91
N LEU A 165 -6.19 14.91 -8.20
CA LEU A 165 -7.09 16.03 -8.35
C LEU A 165 -6.43 17.36 -7.94
N GLU A 166 -5.75 17.39 -6.78
CA GLU A 166 -5.05 18.60 -6.33
C GLU A 166 -3.92 19.01 -7.29
N LEU A 167 -3.18 18.02 -7.79
CA LEU A 167 -2.16 18.27 -8.80
C LEU A 167 -2.77 18.79 -10.10
N PHE A 168 -3.88 18.20 -10.56
CA PHE A 168 -4.60 18.66 -11.74
C PHE A 168 -5.11 20.09 -11.57
N ASN A 169 -5.76 20.41 -10.45
CA ASN A 169 -6.22 21.76 -10.13
C ASN A 169 -5.07 22.78 -10.23
N LYS A 170 -3.93 22.42 -9.64
CA LYS A 170 -2.74 23.28 -9.67
C LYS A 170 -2.15 23.45 -11.07
N MET A 171 -1.96 22.35 -11.82
CA MET A 171 -1.35 22.37 -13.14
C MET A 171 -2.22 23.04 -14.18
N ALA A 172 -3.52 22.80 -14.17
CA ALA A 172 -4.48 23.37 -15.11
C ALA A 172 -4.92 24.81 -14.73
N GLY A 173 -4.63 25.25 -13.50
CA GLY A 173 -5.08 26.54 -12.96
C GLY A 173 -6.60 26.59 -12.86
N VAL A 174 -7.21 25.52 -12.34
CA VAL A 174 -8.67 25.37 -12.16
C VAL A 174 -9.01 25.13 -10.68
N LYS A 175 -10.29 25.28 -10.35
CA LYS A 175 -10.82 24.98 -9.02
C LYS A 175 -11.98 24.01 -9.15
N ILE A 176 -11.71 22.71 -8.98
CA ILE A 176 -12.70 21.65 -8.92
C ILE A 176 -12.87 21.26 -7.45
N THR A 177 -14.09 21.22 -6.97
CA THR A 177 -14.41 20.90 -5.58
C THR A 177 -14.32 19.39 -5.36
N ARG A 178 -13.58 18.98 -4.33
CA ARG A 178 -13.39 17.58 -4.01
C ARG A 178 -14.49 17.04 -3.09
N ILE A 179 -15.05 15.90 -3.43
CA ILE A 179 -15.99 15.13 -2.60
C ILE A 179 -15.32 13.82 -2.18
N PRO A 180 -14.95 13.64 -0.89
CA PRO A 180 -14.28 12.43 -0.43
C PRO A 180 -15.26 11.31 -0.11
N TYR A 181 -14.96 10.08 -0.58
CA TYR A 181 -15.69 8.85 -0.30
C TYR A 181 -14.80 7.83 0.44
N ASN A 182 -15.40 6.79 1.00
CA ASN A 182 -14.68 5.71 1.69
C ASN A 182 -14.25 4.59 0.70
N GLY A 183 -13.36 4.93 -0.24
CA GLY A 183 -12.81 4.00 -1.23
C GLY A 183 -13.30 4.26 -2.66
N ASP A 184 -12.70 3.53 -3.62
CA ASP A 184 -12.94 3.73 -5.07
C ASP A 184 -14.32 3.26 -5.52
N GLY A 185 -14.88 2.26 -4.87
CA GLY A 185 -16.23 1.74 -5.20
C GLY A 185 -17.30 2.81 -5.02
N PRO A 186 -17.51 3.33 -3.79
CA PRO A 186 -18.45 4.42 -3.53
C PRO A 186 -18.18 5.67 -4.37
N ALA A 187 -16.89 6.05 -4.55
CA ALA A 187 -16.54 7.22 -5.34
C ALA A 187 -17.00 7.12 -6.81
N ARG A 188 -17.05 5.90 -7.38
CA ARG A 188 -17.55 5.67 -8.76
C ARG A 188 -19.06 5.58 -8.85
N SER A 189 -19.74 5.00 -7.86
CA SER A 189 -21.19 4.83 -7.90
C SER A 189 -21.95 6.13 -7.81
N GLU A 190 -21.44 7.13 -7.11
CA GLU A 190 -22.03 8.45 -6.99
C GLU A 190 -21.98 9.27 -8.30
N GLU A 191 -21.04 8.99 -9.20
CA GLU A 191 -21.06 9.60 -10.53
C GLU A 191 -22.32 9.23 -11.34
N HIS A 192 -22.98 8.13 -10.99
CA HIS A 192 -24.23 7.70 -11.62
C HIS A 192 -25.50 8.29 -10.97
N THR A 193 -25.39 8.85 -9.76
CA THR A 193 -26.54 9.31 -8.96
C THR A 193 -26.62 10.82 -8.76
N SER A 194 -25.57 11.59 -9.04
CA SER A 194 -25.62 13.05 -8.98
C SER A 194 -26.24 13.63 -10.26
N GLU A 195 -27.51 13.37 -10.47
CA GLU A 195 -28.36 14.25 -11.30
C GLU A 195 -28.67 15.51 -10.47
N LEU A 196 -28.08 16.61 -10.88
CA LEU A 196 -28.54 17.94 -10.56
C LEU A 196 -29.16 18.58 -11.79
#